data_1d33475cf1bce242cfa26c2ccf2943bd
#
_entry.id   1d33475cf1bce242cfa26c2ccf2943bd
#
_cell.length_a   1.000
_cell.length_b   1.000
_cell.length_c   1.000
_cell.angle_alpha   90.00
_cell.angle_beta   90.00
_cell.angle_gamma   90.00
#
_symmetry.space_group_name_H-M   'P 1'
#
loop_
_entity.id
_entity.type
_entity.pdbx_description
1 polymer ?
#
loop_
_entity_poly.entity_id
_entity_poly.type
_entity_poly.pdbx_seq_one_letter_code
_entity_poly.pdbx_strand_id
1 'polypeptide(L)'
;MKIALVTDTHFGARNDHEHFNTYFFKFYEDIFFPYLKEHNIKTCIHLGDVMDRRKFVSYKIAKDFREQFCETFVTNDINLHMIVGNHDTYFKNTNEVNSLDELIGGRYENIKIYSEAETVEFDIPIFFLPWINSTNYKSTLEKMQKTRATVAMGHLEIKGFEMHHGFPSETGMDKSEFNRFDMVMSGHFHKKSDDGHIFYLGTPYQIYWNDDKCPKGFHIFDTETRELERIINPHTIFKKVYYCLLYTSPSPRDWLQ
;
A
#
# COMPACT_ATOMS: atom_id res chain seq x y z
N MET A 1 19.94 7.95 3.79
CA MET A 1 19.22 7.22 4.87
C MET A 1 18.38 6.09 4.30
N LYS A 2 17.97 5.10 5.14
CA LYS A 2 17.01 4.06 4.73
C LYS A 2 15.61 4.38 5.20
N ILE A 3 14.64 4.28 4.29
CA ILE A 3 13.21 4.56 4.53
C ILE A 3 12.42 3.28 4.22
N ALA A 4 11.57 2.84 5.15
CA ALA A 4 10.64 1.76 4.90
C ALA A 4 9.42 2.27 4.10
N LEU A 5 9.01 1.52 3.09
CA LEU A 5 7.85 1.83 2.25
C LEU A 5 6.83 0.71 2.34
N VAL A 6 5.61 1.07 2.67
CA VAL A 6 4.44 0.17 2.69
C VAL A 6 3.26 0.87 2.02
N THR A 7 2.35 0.11 1.44
CA THR A 7 1.18 0.67 0.75
C THR A 7 0.03 -0.31 0.71
N ASP A 8 -1.18 0.17 0.45
CA ASP A 8 -2.36 -0.66 0.19
C ASP A 8 -2.61 -1.70 1.29
N THR A 9 -2.62 -1.23 2.53
CA THR A 9 -2.80 -2.10 3.71
C THR A 9 -4.25 -2.51 3.94
N HIS A 10 -5.20 -1.70 3.45
CA HIS A 10 -6.63 -2.01 3.45
C HIS A 10 -7.15 -2.57 4.77
N PHE A 11 -6.87 -1.89 5.89
CA PHE A 11 -7.45 -2.29 7.18
C PHE A 11 -8.96 -2.33 7.10
N GLY A 12 -9.56 -3.45 7.52
CA GLY A 12 -10.98 -3.72 7.37
C GLY A 12 -11.37 -4.42 6.07
N ALA A 13 -10.41 -4.89 5.28
CA ALA A 13 -10.67 -5.69 4.08
C ALA A 13 -11.51 -6.93 4.40
N ARG A 14 -12.22 -7.44 3.38
CA ARG A 14 -13.09 -8.62 3.50
C ARG A 14 -14.19 -8.48 4.54
N ASN A 15 -14.79 -7.26 4.64
CA ASN A 15 -15.85 -6.93 5.61
C ASN A 15 -15.41 -7.12 7.07
N ASP A 16 -14.25 -6.58 7.43
CA ASP A 16 -13.70 -6.67 8.78
C ASP A 16 -13.49 -8.11 9.27
N HIS A 17 -13.27 -9.05 8.36
CA HIS A 17 -13.18 -10.46 8.72
C HIS A 17 -11.98 -10.72 9.64
N GLU A 18 -12.24 -11.26 10.82
CA GLU A 18 -11.25 -11.39 11.91
C GLU A 18 -9.99 -12.16 11.52
N HIS A 19 -10.12 -13.25 10.74
CA HIS A 19 -8.96 -14.03 10.28
C HIS A 19 -8.05 -13.22 9.34
N PHE A 20 -8.61 -12.32 8.51
CA PHE A 20 -7.81 -11.42 7.69
C PHE A 20 -7.13 -10.37 8.55
N ASN A 21 -7.85 -9.78 9.49
CA ASN A 21 -7.28 -8.80 10.41
C ASN A 21 -6.11 -9.39 11.20
N THR A 22 -6.29 -10.57 11.79
CA THR A 22 -5.22 -11.30 12.50
C THR A 22 -4.03 -11.59 11.58
N TYR A 23 -4.29 -12.02 10.34
CA TYR A 23 -3.24 -12.28 9.36
C TYR A 23 -2.47 -11.02 8.96
N PHE A 24 -3.14 -9.86 8.82
CA PHE A 24 -2.50 -8.59 8.51
C PHE A 24 -1.60 -8.14 9.67
N PHE A 25 -2.10 -8.18 10.90
CA PHE A 25 -1.30 -7.79 12.06
C PHE A 25 -0.13 -8.73 12.32
N LYS A 26 -0.27 -10.02 12.04
CA LYS A 26 0.84 -10.97 12.13
C LYS A 26 2.02 -10.58 11.23
N PHE A 27 1.77 -10.02 10.04
CA PHE A 27 2.85 -9.49 9.20
C PHE A 27 3.61 -8.36 9.89
N TYR A 28 2.92 -7.42 10.54
CA TYR A 28 3.57 -6.32 11.25
C TYR A 28 4.36 -6.81 12.46
N GLU A 29 3.78 -7.72 13.21
CA GLU A 29 4.34 -8.27 14.45
C GLU A 29 5.56 -9.15 14.17
N ASP A 30 5.49 -10.06 13.21
CA ASP A 30 6.52 -11.06 12.95
C ASP A 30 7.62 -10.58 12.00
N ILE A 31 7.30 -9.67 11.06
CA ILE A 31 8.18 -9.34 9.94
C ILE A 31 8.53 -7.85 9.91
N PHE A 32 7.53 -6.97 9.79
CA PHE A 32 7.75 -5.56 9.49
C PHE A 32 8.49 -4.84 10.62
N PHE A 33 7.91 -4.77 11.81
CA PHE A 33 8.53 -4.06 12.93
C PHE A 33 9.84 -4.70 13.42
N PRO A 34 9.98 -6.04 13.51
CA PRO A 34 11.25 -6.66 13.79
C PRO A 34 12.35 -6.28 12.80
N TYR A 35 12.05 -6.27 11.49
CA TYR A 35 13.00 -5.84 10.47
C TYR A 35 13.44 -4.38 10.64
N LEU A 36 12.48 -3.46 10.86
CA LEU A 36 12.82 -2.05 11.09
C LEU A 36 13.72 -1.85 12.32
N LYS A 37 13.44 -2.58 13.39
CA LYS A 37 14.22 -2.54 14.61
C LYS A 37 15.64 -3.10 14.41
N GLU A 38 15.77 -4.26 13.77
CA GLU A 38 17.05 -4.91 13.50
C GLU A 38 17.97 -4.02 12.64
N HIS A 39 17.40 -3.32 11.66
CA HIS A 39 18.15 -2.47 10.74
C HIS A 39 18.18 -0.99 11.14
N ASN A 40 17.68 -0.67 12.35
CA ASN A 40 17.60 0.70 12.89
C ASN A 40 16.94 1.71 11.92
N ILE A 41 15.86 1.30 11.25
CA ILE A 41 15.10 2.15 10.35
C ILE A 41 14.10 2.97 11.16
N LYS A 42 14.20 4.28 11.10
CA LYS A 42 13.44 5.26 11.90
C LYS A 42 12.42 6.06 11.12
N THR A 43 12.27 5.77 9.83
CA THR A 43 11.32 6.47 8.97
C THR A 43 10.56 5.48 8.11
N CYS A 44 9.26 5.60 8.08
CA CYS A 44 8.36 4.83 7.24
C CYS A 44 7.46 5.78 6.43
N ILE A 45 7.24 5.48 5.16
CA ILE A 45 6.26 6.16 4.32
C ILE A 45 5.22 5.14 3.88
N HIS A 46 3.95 5.45 4.14
CA HIS A 46 2.80 4.70 3.67
C HIS A 46 2.20 5.40 2.45
N LEU A 47 2.19 4.71 1.31
CA LEU A 47 1.81 5.28 0.01
C LEU A 47 0.31 5.21 -0.29
N GLY A 48 -0.55 5.26 0.72
CA GLY A 48 -1.99 5.35 0.58
C GLY A 48 -2.75 4.03 0.62
N ASP A 49 -4.07 4.12 0.60
CA ASP A 49 -5.02 3.03 0.79
C ASP A 49 -4.78 2.26 2.09
N VAL A 50 -4.80 3.04 3.17
CA VAL A 50 -4.67 2.52 4.53
C VAL A 50 -5.93 1.79 4.95
N MET A 51 -7.11 2.42 4.72
CA MET A 51 -8.41 1.82 5.01
C MET A 51 -9.01 1.17 3.77
N ASP A 52 -9.77 0.10 3.96
CA ASP A 52 -10.38 -0.63 2.84
C ASP A 52 -11.60 0.09 2.25
N ARG A 53 -12.37 0.79 3.09
CA ARG A 53 -13.66 1.37 2.70
C ARG A 53 -13.71 2.87 2.88
N ARG A 54 -14.14 3.58 1.84
CA ARG A 54 -14.19 5.04 1.79
C ARG A 54 -15.08 5.71 2.85
N LYS A 55 -16.26 5.15 3.11
CA LYS A 55 -17.33 5.87 3.81
C LYS A 55 -17.50 5.50 5.27
N PHE A 56 -16.90 4.44 5.71
CA PHE A 56 -17.01 4.00 7.11
C PHE A 56 -15.90 3.04 7.50
N VAL A 57 -15.50 3.13 8.74
CA VAL A 57 -14.58 2.20 9.40
C VAL A 57 -15.27 1.70 10.65
N SER A 58 -15.28 0.39 10.88
CA SER A 58 -15.86 -0.12 12.12
C SER A 58 -15.03 0.26 13.33
N TYR A 59 -15.68 0.39 14.49
CA TYR A 59 -14.98 0.74 15.74
C TYR A 59 -13.88 -0.28 16.10
N LYS A 60 -14.10 -1.55 15.77
CA LYS A 60 -13.09 -2.60 15.99
C LYS A 60 -11.83 -2.36 15.14
N ILE A 61 -12.00 -2.13 13.84
CA ILE A 61 -10.88 -1.84 12.95
C ILE A 61 -10.20 -0.52 13.31
N ALA A 62 -10.96 0.53 13.63
CA ALA A 62 -10.42 1.80 14.08
C ALA A 62 -9.59 1.66 15.36
N LYS A 63 -10.04 0.81 16.31
CA LYS A 63 -9.29 0.51 17.52
C LYS A 63 -8.01 -0.26 17.21
N ASP A 64 -8.11 -1.36 16.45
CA ASP A 64 -6.96 -2.19 16.12
C ASP A 64 -5.89 -1.41 15.34
N PHE A 65 -6.31 -0.59 14.38
CA PHE A 65 -5.42 0.29 13.63
C PHE A 65 -4.65 1.25 14.56
N ARG A 66 -5.33 1.88 15.52
CA ARG A 66 -4.65 2.76 16.47
C ARG A 66 -3.68 2.00 17.37
N GLU A 67 -4.18 0.94 18.04
CA GLU A 67 -3.43 0.25 19.10
C GLU A 67 -2.31 -0.65 18.56
N GLN A 68 -2.56 -1.37 17.45
CA GLN A 68 -1.60 -2.35 16.93
C GLN A 68 -0.70 -1.80 15.81
N PHE A 69 -1.16 -0.77 15.09
CA PHE A 69 -0.36 -0.15 14.04
C PHE A 69 0.22 1.18 14.50
N CYS A 70 -0.59 2.22 14.74
CA CYS A 70 -0.08 3.57 15.03
C CYS A 70 0.75 3.62 16.31
N GLU A 71 0.25 3.06 17.42
CA GLU A 71 0.96 3.09 18.70
C GLU A 71 2.27 2.28 18.67
N THR A 72 2.37 1.29 17.77
CA THR A 72 3.62 0.57 17.57
C THR A 72 4.69 1.43 16.93
N PHE A 73 4.36 2.35 16.02
CA PHE A 73 5.29 3.36 15.50
C PHE A 73 5.77 4.31 16.60
N VAL A 74 4.85 4.76 17.46
CA VAL A 74 5.19 5.62 18.61
C VAL A 74 6.15 4.90 19.57
N THR A 75 5.78 3.67 19.96
CA THR A 75 6.56 2.88 20.93
C THR A 75 7.98 2.54 20.45
N ASN A 76 8.15 2.36 19.14
CA ASN A 76 9.47 2.06 18.53
C ASN A 76 10.24 3.31 18.10
N ASP A 77 9.71 4.51 18.34
CA ASP A 77 10.31 5.79 17.95
C ASP A 77 10.60 5.82 16.43
N ILE A 78 9.57 5.51 15.63
CA ILE A 78 9.61 5.50 14.17
C ILE A 78 8.67 6.59 13.65
N ASN A 79 9.16 7.48 12.81
CA ASN A 79 8.34 8.48 12.14
C ASN A 79 7.54 7.83 11.00
N LEU A 80 6.24 8.05 10.99
CA LEU A 80 5.33 7.56 9.95
C LEU A 80 4.78 8.73 9.13
N HIS A 81 4.99 8.69 7.83
CA HIS A 81 4.42 9.62 6.87
C HIS A 81 3.36 8.88 6.05
N MET A 82 2.11 9.33 6.09
CA MET A 82 0.98 8.65 5.43
C MET A 82 0.43 9.53 4.31
N ILE A 83 0.50 9.03 3.09
CA ILE A 83 -0.09 9.67 1.91
C ILE A 83 -1.53 9.17 1.79
N VAL A 84 -2.49 10.06 1.53
CA VAL A 84 -3.90 9.70 1.36
C VAL A 84 -4.11 9.00 0.01
N GLY A 85 -4.64 7.78 0.03
CA GLY A 85 -5.04 7.00 -1.14
C GLY A 85 -6.52 7.18 -1.50
N ASN A 86 -6.96 6.54 -2.58
CA ASN A 86 -8.34 6.68 -3.04
C ASN A 86 -9.37 5.98 -2.13
N HIS A 87 -8.98 4.92 -1.41
CA HIS A 87 -9.85 4.27 -0.42
C HIS A 87 -9.92 5.04 0.89
N ASP A 88 -8.97 5.91 1.17
CA ASP A 88 -8.98 6.74 2.38
C ASP A 88 -9.95 7.91 2.27
N THR A 89 -10.29 8.38 1.05
CA THR A 89 -11.16 9.55 0.84
C THR A 89 -12.65 9.22 0.90
N TYR A 90 -13.46 10.07 1.54
CA TYR A 90 -14.92 9.91 1.55
C TYR A 90 -15.53 10.19 0.17
N PHE A 91 -15.17 11.32 -0.43
CA PHE A 91 -15.61 11.72 -1.76
C PHE A 91 -14.63 11.28 -2.84
N LYS A 92 -15.13 11.00 -4.06
CA LYS A 92 -14.25 10.60 -5.17
C LYS A 92 -13.44 11.75 -5.78
N ASN A 93 -13.89 12.97 -5.58
CA ASN A 93 -13.39 14.17 -6.25
C ASN A 93 -12.59 15.12 -5.35
N THR A 94 -12.39 14.80 -4.07
CA THR A 94 -11.60 15.60 -3.13
C THR A 94 -10.99 14.73 -2.03
N ASN A 95 -9.84 15.14 -1.48
CA ASN A 95 -9.18 14.52 -0.34
C ASN A 95 -9.51 15.22 0.99
N GLU A 96 -10.36 16.23 0.98
CA GLU A 96 -10.67 17.08 2.13
C GLU A 96 -11.21 16.28 3.34
N VAL A 97 -12.09 15.33 3.07
CA VAL A 97 -12.59 14.42 4.10
C VAL A 97 -11.99 13.03 3.85
N ASN A 98 -11.10 12.59 4.71
CA ASN A 98 -10.42 11.31 4.60
C ASN A 98 -10.32 10.60 5.95
N SER A 99 -10.25 9.28 5.90
CA SER A 99 -10.25 8.43 7.10
C SER A 99 -9.04 8.64 8.00
N LEU A 100 -7.90 9.06 7.46
CA LEU A 100 -6.68 9.22 8.24
C LEU A 100 -6.77 10.43 9.16
N ASP A 101 -7.18 11.58 8.62
CA ASP A 101 -7.40 12.79 9.41
C ASP A 101 -8.49 12.57 10.48
N GLU A 102 -9.59 11.90 10.12
CA GLU A 102 -10.69 11.64 11.06
C GLU A 102 -10.31 10.66 12.19
N LEU A 103 -9.51 9.64 11.90
CA LEU A 103 -9.15 8.61 12.87
C LEU A 103 -7.98 9.00 13.79
N ILE A 104 -6.98 9.68 13.23
CA ILE A 104 -5.69 9.92 13.91
C ILE A 104 -5.13 11.32 13.71
N GLY A 105 -5.78 12.23 12.98
CA GLY A 105 -5.29 13.59 12.73
C GLY A 105 -4.91 14.33 14.01
N GLY A 106 -3.65 14.78 14.10
CA GLY A 106 -3.12 15.49 15.24
C GLY A 106 -2.97 14.70 16.55
N ARG A 107 -3.21 13.39 16.52
CA ARG A 107 -3.16 12.53 17.73
C ARG A 107 -1.73 12.13 18.13
N TYR A 108 -0.83 11.97 17.15
CA TYR A 108 0.52 11.46 17.33
C TYR A 108 1.54 12.43 16.74
N GLU A 109 2.58 12.81 17.50
CA GLU A 109 3.60 13.75 17.06
C GLU A 109 4.50 13.18 15.94
N ASN A 110 4.73 11.87 15.96
CA ASN A 110 5.57 11.16 15.00
C ASN A 110 4.80 10.60 13.78
N ILE A 111 3.49 10.87 13.65
CA ILE A 111 2.67 10.47 12.50
C ILE A 111 2.17 11.71 11.77
N LYS A 112 2.49 11.83 10.49
CA LYS A 112 2.07 12.93 9.62
C LYS A 112 1.24 12.40 8.46
N ILE A 113 0.16 13.11 8.15
CA ILE A 113 -0.79 12.78 7.08
C ILE A 113 -0.64 13.83 5.97
N TYR A 114 -0.65 13.37 4.73
CA TYR A 114 -0.51 14.20 3.53
C TYR A 114 -1.71 13.98 2.62
N SER A 115 -2.61 14.95 2.59
CA SER A 115 -3.81 14.98 1.73
C SER A 115 -3.63 15.85 0.48
N GLU A 116 -2.56 16.67 0.45
CA GLU A 116 -2.18 17.56 -0.63
C GLU A 116 -0.77 17.24 -1.14
N ALA A 117 -0.54 17.48 -2.44
CA ALA A 117 0.79 17.30 -3.03
C ALA A 117 1.77 18.34 -2.47
N GLU A 118 2.91 17.88 -1.97
CA GLU A 118 3.96 18.75 -1.43
C GLU A 118 5.35 18.08 -1.46
N THR A 119 6.38 18.89 -1.31
CA THR A 119 7.76 18.41 -1.15
C THR A 119 8.06 18.25 0.34
N VAL A 120 8.43 17.06 0.75
CA VAL A 120 8.85 16.74 2.12
C VAL A 120 10.35 16.58 2.17
N GLU A 121 10.98 17.28 3.13
CA GLU A 121 12.42 17.26 3.30
C GLU A 121 12.84 16.11 4.22
N PHE A 122 13.61 15.21 3.68
CA PHE A 122 14.40 14.21 4.38
C PHE A 122 15.89 14.59 4.21
N ASP A 123 16.80 13.64 4.12
CA ASP A 123 18.17 13.91 3.64
C ASP A 123 18.21 14.25 2.12
N ILE A 124 17.13 13.92 1.43
CA ILE A 124 16.80 14.40 0.08
C ILE A 124 15.36 14.90 0.05
N PRO A 125 15.03 15.85 -0.84
CA PRO A 125 13.63 16.21 -1.07
C PRO A 125 12.90 15.09 -1.79
N ILE A 126 11.72 14.70 -1.27
CA ILE A 126 10.82 13.73 -1.90
C ILE A 126 9.48 14.42 -2.13
N PHE A 127 8.94 14.30 -3.33
CA PHE A 127 7.66 14.88 -3.67
C PHE A 127 6.52 13.89 -3.41
N PHE A 128 5.65 14.22 -2.46
CA PHE A 128 4.49 13.38 -2.12
C PHE A 128 3.29 13.72 -3.00
N LEU A 129 2.67 12.67 -3.53
CA LEU A 129 1.53 12.73 -4.42
C LEU A 129 0.36 11.91 -3.84
N PRO A 130 -0.48 12.51 -2.98
CA PRO A 130 -1.75 11.89 -2.57
C PRO A 130 -2.65 11.64 -3.76
N TRP A 131 -3.74 10.90 -3.55
CA TRP A 131 -4.70 10.60 -4.59
C TRP A 131 -5.08 11.83 -5.41
N ILE A 132 -4.81 11.76 -6.71
CA ILE A 132 -5.09 12.83 -7.66
C ILE A 132 -6.54 12.67 -8.16
N ASN A 133 -7.33 13.71 -8.00
CA ASN A 133 -8.74 13.77 -8.36
C ASN A 133 -9.06 15.05 -9.12
N SER A 134 -10.32 15.23 -9.55
CA SER A 134 -10.72 16.38 -10.37
C SER A 134 -10.51 17.73 -9.69
N THR A 135 -10.54 17.80 -8.37
CA THR A 135 -10.39 19.07 -7.64
C THR A 135 -8.92 19.48 -7.52
N ASN A 136 -8.00 18.53 -7.28
CA ASN A 136 -6.58 18.82 -7.05
C ASN A 136 -5.68 18.61 -8.28
N TYR A 137 -6.18 18.06 -9.39
CA TYR A 137 -5.38 17.71 -10.56
C TYR A 137 -4.51 18.86 -11.07
N LYS A 138 -5.12 20.03 -11.33
CA LYS A 138 -4.40 21.19 -11.88
C LYS A 138 -3.34 21.71 -10.92
N SER A 139 -3.67 21.89 -9.65
CA SER A 139 -2.74 22.37 -8.63
C SER A 139 -1.60 21.37 -8.39
N THR A 140 -1.87 20.07 -8.47
CA THR A 140 -0.85 19.02 -8.36
C THR A 140 0.14 19.10 -9.52
N LEU A 141 -0.31 19.22 -10.77
CA LEU A 141 0.59 19.39 -11.92
C LEU A 141 1.46 20.66 -11.80
N GLU A 142 0.88 21.78 -11.36
CA GLU A 142 1.64 23.01 -11.13
C GLU A 142 2.71 22.84 -10.04
N LYS A 143 2.39 22.14 -8.94
CA LYS A 143 3.34 21.82 -7.88
C LYS A 143 4.42 20.84 -8.36
N MET A 144 4.05 19.83 -9.16
CA MET A 144 4.99 18.90 -9.79
C MET A 144 6.05 19.63 -10.62
N GLN A 145 5.65 20.65 -11.39
CA GLN A 145 6.59 21.42 -12.23
C GLN A 145 7.54 22.30 -11.42
N LYS A 146 7.11 22.75 -10.23
CA LYS A 146 7.87 23.69 -9.39
C LYS A 146 8.78 23.02 -8.37
N THR A 147 8.52 21.75 -8.02
CA THR A 147 9.31 21.06 -7.00
C THR A 147 10.76 20.86 -7.46
N ARG A 148 11.70 20.89 -6.52
CA ARG A 148 13.10 20.52 -6.75
C ARG A 148 13.39 19.02 -6.55
N ALA A 149 12.41 18.29 -6.04
CA ALA A 149 12.56 16.85 -5.82
C ALA A 149 12.72 16.11 -7.14
N THR A 150 13.61 15.13 -7.15
CA THR A 150 13.83 14.20 -8.27
C THR A 150 13.24 12.81 -8.00
N VAL A 151 12.75 12.58 -6.78
CA VAL A 151 12.02 11.38 -6.37
C VAL A 151 10.60 11.77 -6.03
N ALA A 152 9.63 11.02 -6.57
CA ALA A 152 8.22 11.16 -6.22
C ALA A 152 7.70 9.87 -5.57
N MET A 153 6.85 10.03 -4.58
CA MET A 153 6.16 8.93 -3.91
C MET A 153 4.67 9.25 -3.79
N GLY A 154 3.81 8.33 -4.17
CA GLY A 154 2.39 8.63 -4.16
C GLY A 154 1.46 7.45 -4.27
N HIS A 155 0.18 7.80 -4.44
CA HIS A 155 -0.89 6.84 -4.68
C HIS A 155 -1.52 7.16 -6.04
N LEU A 156 -1.01 6.53 -7.10
CA LEU A 156 -1.21 6.98 -8.48
C LEU A 156 -1.89 5.91 -9.33
N GLU A 157 -2.78 6.34 -10.21
CA GLU A 157 -3.30 5.53 -11.31
C GLU A 157 -2.61 5.98 -12.61
N ILE A 158 -1.72 5.13 -13.15
CA ILE A 158 -0.93 5.43 -14.35
C ILE A 158 -1.19 4.37 -15.42
N LYS A 159 -1.47 4.82 -16.64
CA LYS A 159 -1.75 3.94 -17.79
C LYS A 159 -0.59 2.99 -18.11
N GLY A 160 -0.94 1.78 -18.52
CA GLY A 160 0.00 0.79 -19.03
C GLY A 160 0.64 -0.10 -17.97
N PHE A 161 0.32 0.08 -16.68
CA PHE A 161 0.69 -0.86 -15.63
C PHE A 161 -0.44 -1.86 -15.36
N GLU A 162 -0.08 -3.08 -14.95
CA GLU A 162 -1.06 -4.13 -14.69
C GLU A 162 -1.83 -3.90 -13.39
N MET A 163 -3.13 -3.70 -13.49
CA MET A 163 -4.06 -3.77 -12.34
C MET A 163 -4.20 -5.20 -11.83
N HIS A 164 -4.36 -6.15 -12.77
CA HIS A 164 -4.45 -7.59 -12.54
C HIS A 164 -3.57 -8.31 -13.57
N HIS A 165 -3.23 -9.55 -13.28
CA HIS A 165 -2.37 -10.33 -14.17
C HIS A 165 -2.88 -10.36 -15.62
N GLY A 166 -2.13 -9.78 -16.54
CA GLY A 166 -2.44 -9.71 -17.97
C GLY A 166 -3.42 -8.58 -18.38
N PHE A 167 -3.82 -7.70 -17.47
CA PHE A 167 -4.74 -6.59 -17.76
C PHE A 167 -4.12 -5.24 -17.38
N PRO A 168 -3.43 -4.57 -18.33
CA PRO A 168 -2.92 -3.22 -18.12
C PRO A 168 -4.07 -2.22 -17.96
N SER A 169 -3.89 -1.23 -17.10
CA SER A 169 -4.83 -0.12 -16.97
C SER A 169 -4.84 0.73 -18.24
N GLU A 170 -6.01 0.96 -18.79
CA GLU A 170 -6.24 1.89 -19.89
C GLU A 170 -6.60 3.31 -19.39
N THR A 171 -6.86 3.43 -18.08
CA THR A 171 -7.23 4.67 -17.41
C THR A 171 -6.07 5.23 -16.59
N GLY A 172 -6.22 6.46 -16.11
CA GLY A 172 -5.22 7.14 -15.29
C GLY A 172 -4.37 8.14 -16.08
N MET A 173 -3.33 8.63 -15.39
CA MET A 173 -2.39 9.61 -15.93
C MET A 173 -1.46 8.99 -16.96
N ASP A 174 -0.97 9.81 -17.88
CA ASP A 174 0.07 9.38 -18.81
C ASP A 174 1.43 9.32 -18.10
N LYS A 175 2.26 8.34 -18.45
CA LYS A 175 3.62 8.20 -17.90
C LYS A 175 4.48 9.44 -18.12
N SER A 176 4.27 10.14 -19.22
CA SER A 176 5.00 11.35 -19.59
C SER A 176 4.87 12.49 -18.57
N GLU A 177 3.79 12.55 -17.81
CA GLU A 177 3.59 13.53 -16.73
C GLU A 177 4.67 13.41 -15.63
N PHE A 178 5.27 12.25 -15.50
CA PHE A 178 6.26 11.93 -14.45
C PHE A 178 7.72 11.99 -14.95
N ASN A 179 7.98 12.29 -16.22
CA ASN A 179 9.32 12.27 -16.83
C ASN A 179 10.35 13.20 -16.17
N ARG A 180 9.90 14.18 -15.40
CA ARG A 180 10.79 15.07 -14.67
C ARG A 180 11.44 14.46 -13.43
N PHE A 181 10.87 13.38 -12.90
CA PHE A 181 11.43 12.67 -11.77
C PHE A 181 12.39 11.59 -12.25
N ASP A 182 13.46 11.33 -11.50
CA ASP A 182 14.38 10.23 -11.77
C ASP A 182 13.77 8.88 -11.36
N MET A 183 12.91 8.91 -10.33
CA MET A 183 12.26 7.72 -9.77
C MET A 183 10.88 8.06 -9.20
N VAL A 184 9.89 7.24 -9.51
CA VAL A 184 8.52 7.35 -8.98
C VAL A 184 8.13 6.04 -8.31
N MET A 185 7.70 6.09 -7.05
CA MET A 185 7.20 4.93 -6.30
C MET A 185 5.74 5.12 -5.97
N SER A 186 4.91 4.13 -6.23
CA SER A 186 3.46 4.24 -6.07
C SER A 186 2.82 3.04 -5.42
N GLY A 187 1.76 3.31 -4.64
CA GLY A 187 0.70 2.37 -4.31
C GLY A 187 -0.37 2.27 -5.39
N HIS A 188 -1.58 1.84 -5.02
CA HIS A 188 -2.78 1.66 -5.83
C HIS A 188 -2.87 0.31 -6.55
N PHE A 189 -1.86 -0.12 -7.28
CA PHE A 189 -1.88 -1.44 -7.90
C PHE A 189 -1.30 -2.50 -6.96
N HIS A 190 -2.11 -3.51 -6.64
CA HIS A 190 -1.81 -4.50 -5.61
C HIS A 190 -0.72 -5.50 -6.01
N LYS A 191 -0.33 -5.53 -7.29
CA LYS A 191 0.77 -6.33 -7.80
C LYS A 191 2.02 -5.46 -7.96
N LYS A 192 3.17 -5.95 -7.48
CA LYS A 192 4.45 -5.29 -7.77
C LYS A 192 4.72 -5.32 -9.26
N SER A 193 5.01 -4.16 -9.84
CA SER A 193 5.45 -4.01 -11.23
C SER A 193 6.30 -2.76 -11.38
N ASP A 194 7.17 -2.72 -12.36
CA ASP A 194 7.97 -1.53 -12.67
C ASP A 194 8.40 -1.52 -14.14
N ASP A 195 8.81 -0.35 -14.61
CA ASP A 195 9.43 -0.16 -15.93
C ASP A 195 10.84 0.44 -15.84
N GLY A 196 11.45 0.41 -14.65
CA GLY A 196 12.76 0.98 -14.35
C GLY A 196 12.73 2.46 -13.97
N HIS A 197 11.60 3.16 -14.14
CA HIS A 197 11.38 4.55 -13.77
C HIS A 197 10.24 4.69 -12.76
N ILE A 198 9.12 4.02 -13.01
CA ILE A 198 7.93 3.99 -12.17
C ILE A 198 7.80 2.62 -11.52
N PHE A 199 7.70 2.59 -10.19
CA PHE A 199 7.66 1.38 -9.36
C PHE A 199 6.36 1.30 -8.60
N TYR A 200 5.48 0.36 -8.95
CA TYR A 200 4.35 -0.05 -8.13
C TYR A 200 4.80 -1.08 -7.11
N LEU A 201 4.62 -0.79 -5.84
CA LEU A 201 5.18 -1.61 -4.75
C LEU A 201 4.34 -2.85 -4.47
N GLY A 202 3.04 -2.76 -4.67
CA GLY A 202 2.08 -3.81 -4.37
C GLY A 202 1.79 -3.97 -2.87
N THR A 203 0.75 -4.73 -2.55
CA THR A 203 0.30 -4.96 -1.17
C THR A 203 1.33 -5.72 -0.32
N PRO A 204 1.39 -5.46 1.00
CA PRO A 204 2.34 -6.13 1.90
C PRO A 204 1.95 -7.59 2.19
N TYR A 205 0.72 -7.97 1.94
CA TYR A 205 0.14 -9.30 2.16
C TYR A 205 -0.97 -9.60 1.16
N GLN A 206 -1.42 -10.84 1.14
CA GLN A 206 -2.51 -11.29 0.27
C GLN A 206 -3.87 -10.78 0.79
N ILE A 207 -4.66 -10.16 -0.07
CA ILE A 207 -6.01 -9.64 0.26
C ILE A 207 -7.09 -10.39 -0.53
N TYR A 208 -6.80 -10.75 -1.78
CA TYR A 208 -7.74 -11.37 -2.71
C TYR A 208 -7.25 -12.74 -3.19
N TRP A 209 -8.18 -13.53 -3.69
CA TRP A 209 -7.92 -14.88 -4.19
C TRP A 209 -6.92 -14.94 -5.35
N ASN A 210 -6.84 -13.89 -6.15
CA ASN A 210 -5.86 -13.76 -7.23
C ASN A 210 -4.45 -13.41 -6.74
N ASP A 211 -4.27 -13.17 -5.46
CA ASP A 211 -2.96 -13.01 -4.83
C ASP A 211 -2.25 -14.35 -4.55
N ASP A 212 -2.94 -15.49 -4.75
CA ASP A 212 -2.31 -16.81 -4.63
C ASP A 212 -1.05 -16.88 -5.51
N LYS A 213 0.07 -17.33 -4.92
CA LYS A 213 1.41 -17.37 -5.53
C LYS A 213 1.99 -16.01 -5.98
N CYS A 214 1.36 -14.89 -5.62
CA CYS A 214 1.94 -13.58 -5.81
C CYS A 214 2.80 -13.22 -4.59
N PRO A 215 4.12 -13.10 -4.70
CA PRO A 215 4.96 -12.66 -3.58
C PRO A 215 4.49 -11.30 -3.09
N LYS A 216 4.34 -11.14 -1.78
CA LYS A 216 3.94 -9.90 -1.10
C LYS A 216 5.08 -9.43 -0.20
N GLY A 217 5.00 -8.19 0.27
CA GLY A 217 6.04 -7.65 1.15
C GLY A 217 6.05 -6.13 1.17
N PHE A 218 7.11 -5.57 1.73
CA PHE A 218 7.36 -4.14 1.79
C PHE A 218 8.73 -3.81 1.20
N HIS A 219 9.08 -2.54 1.12
CA HIS A 219 10.33 -2.13 0.49
C HIS A 219 11.15 -1.26 1.42
N ILE A 220 12.47 -1.27 1.21
CA ILE A 220 13.42 -0.34 1.80
C ILE A 220 14.01 0.49 0.68
N PHE A 221 13.84 1.79 0.77
CA PHE A 221 14.43 2.76 -0.14
C PHE A 221 15.66 3.38 0.51
N ASP A 222 16.81 3.26 -0.14
CA ASP A 222 18.02 3.95 0.28
C ASP A 222 18.15 5.25 -0.51
N THR A 223 18.06 6.38 0.19
CA THR A 223 18.09 7.72 -0.42
C THR A 223 19.44 8.08 -1.03
N GLU A 224 20.53 7.48 -0.54
CA GLU A 224 21.90 7.73 -1.03
C GLU A 224 22.18 6.95 -2.33
N THR A 225 21.91 5.64 -2.32
CA THR A 225 22.18 4.77 -3.49
C THR A 225 21.03 4.76 -4.50
N ARG A 226 19.84 5.22 -4.12
CA ARG A 226 18.59 5.11 -4.90
C ARG A 226 18.13 3.66 -5.12
N GLU A 227 18.67 2.73 -4.38
CA GLU A 227 18.24 1.34 -4.41
C GLU A 227 16.91 1.13 -3.71
N LEU A 228 16.07 0.28 -4.30
CA LEU A 228 14.78 -0.14 -3.77
C LEU A 228 14.81 -1.65 -3.54
N GLU A 229 15.11 -2.04 -2.30
CA GLU A 229 15.13 -3.43 -1.86
C GLU A 229 13.72 -3.89 -1.47
N ARG A 230 13.34 -5.10 -1.87
CA ARG A 230 12.07 -5.71 -1.47
C ARG A 230 12.26 -6.76 -0.41
N ILE A 231 11.57 -6.60 0.73
CA ILE A 231 11.51 -7.57 1.81
C ILE A 231 10.25 -8.41 1.68
N ILE A 232 10.42 -9.70 1.47
CA ILE A 232 9.30 -10.62 1.21
C ILE A 232 8.58 -10.99 2.51
N ASN A 233 7.25 -10.93 2.47
CA ASN A 233 6.39 -11.49 3.50
C ASN A 233 6.21 -13.00 3.24
N PRO A 234 6.69 -13.89 4.12
CA PRO A 234 6.55 -15.33 3.94
C PRO A 234 5.14 -15.84 4.29
N HIS A 235 4.33 -15.03 4.97
CA HIS A 235 2.98 -15.43 5.36
C HIS A 235 2.04 -15.43 4.17
N THR A 236 1.23 -16.48 4.06
CA THR A 236 0.19 -16.63 3.02
C THR A 236 -1.12 -17.02 3.66
N ILE A 237 -2.24 -16.47 3.18
CA ILE A 237 -3.59 -16.83 3.64
C ILE A 237 -4.33 -17.68 2.60
N PHE A 238 -3.97 -17.56 1.30
CA PHE A 238 -4.59 -18.32 0.24
C PHE A 238 -3.71 -19.50 -0.19
N LYS A 239 -4.35 -20.67 -0.29
CA LYS A 239 -3.70 -21.89 -0.80
C LYS A 239 -4.67 -22.65 -1.69
N LYS A 240 -4.30 -22.85 -2.96
CA LYS A 240 -5.04 -23.72 -3.86
C LYS A 240 -4.63 -25.17 -3.64
N VAL A 241 -5.59 -26.01 -3.33
CA VAL A 241 -5.41 -27.46 -3.21
C VAL A 241 -6.09 -28.10 -4.40
N TYR A 242 -5.31 -28.80 -5.22
CA TYR A 242 -5.84 -29.60 -6.31
C TYR A 242 -6.03 -31.03 -5.82
N TYR A 243 -7.24 -31.57 -5.96
CA TYR A 243 -7.52 -32.94 -5.63
C TYR A 243 -8.20 -33.64 -6.82
N CYS A 244 -7.85 -34.88 -7.06
CA CYS A 244 -8.49 -35.74 -8.02
C CYS A 244 -9.20 -36.86 -7.27
N LEU A 245 -10.51 -37.01 -7.50
CA LEU A 245 -11.25 -38.18 -7.05
C LEU A 245 -10.98 -39.29 -8.04
N LEU A 246 -10.06 -40.18 -7.72
CA LEU A 246 -9.94 -41.45 -8.42
C LEU A 246 -11.07 -42.36 -7.92
N TYR A 247 -12.09 -42.53 -8.76
CA TYR A 247 -13.10 -43.59 -8.54
C TYR A 247 -12.42 -44.91 -8.81
N THR A 248 -11.88 -45.56 -7.77
CA THR A 248 -11.18 -46.83 -7.86
C THR A 248 -12.11 -48.03 -7.67
N SER A 249 -13.38 -47.81 -7.36
CA SER A 249 -14.39 -48.85 -7.26
C SER A 249 -15.63 -48.52 -8.11
N PRO A 250 -16.15 -49.47 -8.91
CA PRO A 250 -17.40 -49.26 -9.62
C PRO A 250 -18.53 -49.02 -8.61
N SER A 251 -19.44 -48.13 -8.96
CA SER A 251 -20.64 -47.87 -8.16
C SER A 251 -21.41 -49.18 -8.01
N PRO A 252 -22.03 -49.48 -6.85
CA PRO A 252 -22.93 -50.64 -6.74
C PRO A 252 -24.04 -50.68 -7.79
N ARG A 253 -24.34 -49.56 -8.46
CA ARG A 253 -25.30 -49.50 -9.58
C ARG A 253 -24.77 -50.08 -10.88
N ASP A 254 -23.43 -50.18 -11.03
CA ASP A 254 -22.82 -50.71 -12.24
C ASP A 254 -22.85 -52.26 -12.29
N TRP A 255 -23.31 -52.89 -11.20
CA TRP A 255 -23.47 -54.36 -11.08
C TRP A 255 -24.88 -54.86 -11.44
N LEU A 256 -25.78 -53.94 -11.84
CA LEU A 256 -27.19 -54.25 -12.15
C LEU A 256 -27.52 -54.15 -13.66
N GLN A 257 -26.55 -54.38 -14.53
CA GLN A 257 -26.80 -54.56 -15.96
C GLN A 257 -26.56 -55.99 -16.40
#